data_addcaffe80d42d185625560f82f861c1
#
_entry.id   addcaffe80d42d185625560f82f861c1
#
_cell.length_a   1.000
_cell.length_b   1.000
_cell.length_c   1.000
_cell.angle_alpha   90.00
_cell.angle_beta   90.00
_cell.angle_gamma   90.00
#
_symmetry.space_group_name_H-M   'P 1'
#
loop_
_entity.id
_entity.type
_entity.pdbx_description
1 polymer ?
#
loop_
_entity_poly.entity_id
_entity_poly.type
_entity_poly.pdbx_seq_one_letter_code
_entity_poly.pdbx_strand_id
1 'polypeptide(L)'
;MKRSIPRLAVALSLFVLATAPLVCAQDSGSDPGKVAKPIVAVQTAQESLPDLVRRVKPSVVSVLTYDTKGEPLISGSGFFIRPGEVVTNMHVIRGAHRVEIHTLDGKGRTYPVAGALAVDEEADLALLSVELPAERSRPLTMASTLPDEGEQVFVIGNPLRLEGSVSDGIVSAVREVPDLGRIIQITAPVSHGNSGSPLLNMRGQVIGIVTVKVTNGQNINLALGVARISSLTKDKLMSFDQVAARNKSITQPELLAELWYRGGIDSLWLGNYDSALSYFETAANRNPRRPETWIQIGYCKVKQGRNDEAIRAYKRALQPKPSSADAYNKLGDAYFYGAHFGEAIDAYRQAARLRPEQAEAYYNLGLAYLEIGDRESALAQSRLLEPLDPDLNRKLLAELKR
;
A
#
# COMPACT_ATOMS: atom_id res chain seq x y z
N MET A 1 -14.92 -48.24 -3.79
CA MET A 1 -14.51 -48.24 -2.37
C MET A 1 -14.55 -46.80 -1.88
N LYS A 2 -15.54 -46.49 -1.06
CA LYS A 2 -15.74 -45.14 -0.47
C LYS A 2 -14.82 -45.00 0.74
N ARG A 3 -13.97 -43.97 0.76
CA ARG A 3 -13.24 -43.57 1.97
C ARG A 3 -13.85 -42.27 2.51
N SER A 4 -14.36 -42.41 3.72
CA SER A 4 -15.02 -41.41 4.53
C SER A 4 -14.02 -40.40 5.11
N ILE A 5 -14.41 -39.11 5.10
CA ILE A 5 -13.73 -38.00 5.74
C ILE A 5 -14.15 -37.96 7.22
N PRO A 6 -13.25 -37.82 8.20
CA PRO A 6 -13.63 -37.67 9.60
C PRO A 6 -14.07 -36.23 9.91
N ARG A 7 -15.22 -36.14 10.59
CA ARG A 7 -15.77 -34.91 11.16
C ARG A 7 -14.92 -34.48 12.35
N LEU A 8 -14.44 -33.23 12.32
CA LEU A 8 -13.76 -32.59 13.44
C LEU A 8 -14.80 -32.13 14.46
N ALA A 9 -14.71 -32.67 15.69
CA ALA A 9 -15.55 -32.32 16.82
C ALA A 9 -15.07 -30.98 17.41
N VAL A 10 -16.03 -30.06 17.59
CA VAL A 10 -15.83 -28.79 18.31
C VAL A 10 -15.81 -29.12 19.81
N ALA A 11 -14.65 -28.94 20.46
CA ALA A 11 -14.53 -29.02 21.91
C ALA A 11 -14.83 -27.64 22.52
N LEU A 12 -15.93 -27.61 23.27
CA LEU A 12 -16.35 -26.46 24.08
C LEU A 12 -15.50 -26.45 25.38
N SER A 13 -14.56 -25.55 25.53
CA SER A 13 -13.77 -25.42 26.76
C SER A 13 -14.51 -24.54 27.75
N LEU A 14 -15.01 -25.13 28.80
CA LEU A 14 -15.50 -24.44 30.01
C LEU A 14 -14.32 -23.77 30.74
N PHE A 15 -14.37 -22.47 30.92
CA PHE A 15 -13.50 -21.75 31.85
C PHE A 15 -13.97 -22.00 33.29
N VAL A 16 -13.17 -22.74 34.06
CA VAL A 16 -13.31 -22.86 35.51
C VAL A 16 -12.50 -21.74 36.15
N LEU A 17 -13.17 -20.84 36.85
CA LEU A 17 -12.52 -19.87 37.74
C LEU A 17 -11.88 -20.64 38.91
N ALA A 18 -10.55 -20.66 38.97
CA ALA A 18 -9.81 -21.10 40.14
C ALA A 18 -9.55 -19.90 41.05
N THR A 19 -10.21 -19.88 42.22
CA THR A 19 -9.89 -18.99 43.32
C THR A 19 -8.63 -19.46 44.02
N ALA A 20 -7.58 -18.64 43.98
CA ALA A 20 -6.34 -18.90 44.74
C ALA A 20 -6.55 -18.54 46.22
N PRO A 21 -6.03 -19.37 47.17
CA PRO A 21 -6.12 -19.04 48.59
C PRO A 21 -5.02 -18.03 48.99
N LEU A 22 -5.45 -17.10 49.84
CA LEU A 22 -4.61 -16.13 50.55
C LEU A 22 -3.69 -16.89 51.51
N VAL A 23 -2.38 -16.93 51.25
CA VAL A 23 -1.39 -17.42 52.23
C VAL A 23 -0.86 -16.21 53.02
N CYS A 24 -1.24 -16.13 54.32
CA CYS A 24 -0.60 -15.27 55.28
C CYS A 24 0.82 -15.81 55.55
N ALA A 25 1.86 -15.08 55.16
CA ALA A 25 3.20 -15.31 55.64
C ALA A 25 3.50 -14.33 56.79
N GLN A 26 3.84 -14.88 57.94
CA GLN A 26 4.22 -14.15 59.16
C GLN A 26 5.59 -13.49 59.03
N ASP A 27 5.65 -12.36 59.65
CA ASP A 27 6.74 -11.44 59.90
C ASP A 27 8.02 -12.06 60.45
N SER A 28 9.17 -11.62 59.92
CA SER A 28 10.41 -11.58 60.67
C SER A 28 11.26 -10.41 60.14
N GLY A 29 11.37 -9.44 60.99
CA GLY A 29 12.01 -8.15 60.99
C GLY A 29 13.23 -7.89 60.11
N SER A 30 13.26 -6.68 59.56
CA SER A 30 14.33 -5.67 59.80
C SER A 30 14.17 -4.50 58.81
N ASP A 31 14.33 -3.32 59.35
CA ASP A 31 14.72 -2.02 58.83
C ASP A 31 13.65 -1.15 58.12
N PRO A 32 13.16 -0.07 58.81
CA PRO A 32 12.28 0.95 58.22
C PRO A 32 13.10 2.07 57.57
N GLY A 33 13.46 1.96 56.28
CA GLY A 33 14.27 3.03 55.71
C GLY A 33 14.42 3.12 54.20
N LYS A 34 13.58 2.45 53.41
CA LYS A 34 13.52 2.73 51.96
C LYS A 34 12.13 2.48 51.42
N VAL A 35 11.29 3.50 51.52
CA VAL A 35 10.03 3.57 50.73
C VAL A 35 10.46 3.65 49.26
N ALA A 36 10.35 2.56 48.55
CA ALA A 36 10.44 2.53 47.10
C ALA A 36 9.27 3.39 46.56
N LYS A 37 9.61 4.55 46.02
CA LYS A 37 8.60 5.37 45.32
C LYS A 37 7.99 4.49 44.22
N PRO A 38 6.65 4.44 44.12
CA PRO A 38 6.04 3.74 43.00
C PRO A 38 6.56 4.39 41.70
N ILE A 39 7.11 3.57 40.81
CA ILE A 39 7.39 3.99 39.44
C ILE A 39 6.01 4.23 38.83
N VAL A 40 5.54 5.47 38.91
CA VAL A 40 4.39 5.93 38.11
C VAL A 40 4.90 5.85 36.68
N ALA A 41 4.51 4.81 35.95
CA ALA A 41 4.66 4.78 34.52
C ALA A 41 3.95 6.07 34.03
N VAL A 42 4.74 7.03 33.56
CA VAL A 42 4.23 8.21 32.88
C VAL A 42 3.57 7.67 31.62
N GLN A 43 2.28 7.37 31.69
CA GLN A 43 1.45 7.25 30.50
C GLN A 43 1.53 8.63 29.86
N THR A 44 2.34 8.75 28.81
CA THR A 44 2.30 9.90 27.91
C THR A 44 0.87 10.00 27.43
N ALA A 45 0.14 11.02 27.90
CA ALA A 45 -1.25 11.24 27.54
C ALA A 45 -1.33 11.24 26.02
N GLN A 46 -2.08 10.28 25.47
CA GLN A 46 -2.27 10.18 24.04
C GLN A 46 -2.94 11.47 23.57
N GLU A 47 -2.33 12.15 22.58
CA GLU A 47 -2.84 13.39 22.02
C GLU A 47 -4.30 13.20 21.57
N SER A 48 -5.20 14.12 21.92
CA SER A 48 -6.61 14.01 21.53
C SER A 48 -6.75 14.20 20.00
N LEU A 49 -7.76 13.58 19.38
CA LEU A 49 -8.01 13.75 17.95
C LEU A 49 -8.16 15.23 17.53
N PRO A 50 -8.86 16.12 18.29
CA PRO A 50 -8.90 17.54 17.97
C PRO A 50 -7.52 18.22 17.98
N ASP A 51 -6.64 17.87 18.93
CA ASP A 51 -5.29 18.44 19.00
C ASP A 51 -4.43 17.95 17.84
N LEU A 52 -4.51 16.65 17.56
CA LEU A 52 -3.84 16.01 16.44
C LEU A 52 -4.26 16.63 15.10
N VAL A 53 -5.55 16.85 14.89
CA VAL A 53 -6.08 17.54 13.70
C VAL A 53 -5.52 18.96 13.61
N ARG A 54 -5.51 19.73 14.70
CA ARG A 54 -4.92 21.10 14.71
C ARG A 54 -3.46 21.09 14.29
N ARG A 55 -2.70 20.08 14.71
CA ARG A 55 -1.28 19.94 14.40
C ARG A 55 -1.03 19.59 12.93
N VAL A 56 -1.79 18.66 12.36
CA VAL A 56 -1.52 18.11 11.02
C VAL A 56 -2.27 18.82 9.89
N LYS A 57 -3.40 19.47 10.17
CA LYS A 57 -4.22 20.17 9.17
C LYS A 57 -3.47 21.18 8.32
N PRO A 58 -2.51 21.98 8.84
CA PRO A 58 -1.71 22.91 8.03
C PRO A 58 -0.80 22.23 7.01
N SER A 59 -0.62 20.91 7.09
CA SER A 59 0.16 20.10 6.13
C SER A 59 -0.68 19.60 4.95
N VAL A 60 -2.00 19.75 5.03
CA VAL A 60 -2.94 19.33 3.99
C VAL A 60 -3.35 20.54 3.15
N VAL A 61 -3.55 20.32 1.86
CA VAL A 61 -3.90 21.36 0.90
C VAL A 61 -5.08 20.93 0.03
N SER A 62 -5.87 21.90 -0.43
CA SER A 62 -6.79 21.71 -1.56
C SER A 62 -5.99 21.86 -2.85
N VAL A 63 -6.20 20.96 -3.81
CA VAL A 63 -5.61 21.02 -5.15
C VAL A 63 -6.69 21.50 -6.11
N LEU A 64 -6.45 22.64 -6.76
CA LEU A 64 -7.37 23.30 -7.68
C LEU A 64 -6.79 23.23 -9.09
N THR A 65 -7.60 22.80 -10.05
CA THR A 65 -7.15 22.61 -11.43
C THR A 65 -7.99 23.40 -12.41
N TYR A 66 -7.35 23.88 -13.47
CA TYR A 66 -7.95 24.76 -14.47
C TYR A 66 -7.59 24.30 -15.89
N ASP A 67 -8.48 24.50 -16.81
CA ASP A 67 -8.28 24.24 -18.24
C ASP A 67 -7.46 25.36 -18.94
N THR A 68 -7.31 25.25 -20.26
CA THR A 68 -6.61 26.25 -21.10
C THR A 68 -7.32 27.61 -21.17
N LYS A 69 -8.61 27.70 -20.81
CA LYS A 69 -9.39 28.93 -20.74
C LYS A 69 -9.40 29.54 -19.35
N GLY A 70 -8.80 28.87 -18.36
CA GLY A 70 -8.81 29.26 -16.96
C GLY A 70 -10.08 28.86 -16.22
N GLU A 71 -10.93 28.01 -16.82
CA GLU A 71 -12.12 27.48 -16.16
C GLU A 71 -11.76 26.37 -15.18
N PRO A 72 -12.41 26.30 -14.01
CA PRO A 72 -12.18 25.25 -13.03
C PRO A 72 -12.55 23.88 -13.59
N LEU A 73 -11.67 22.88 -13.42
CA LEU A 73 -11.92 21.48 -13.80
C LEU A 73 -12.33 20.66 -12.57
N ILE A 74 -11.35 20.13 -11.87
CA ILE A 74 -11.54 19.24 -10.74
C ILE A 74 -10.86 19.88 -9.52
N SER A 75 -11.39 19.60 -8.34
CA SER A 75 -10.71 19.86 -7.08
C SER A 75 -10.50 18.55 -6.33
N GLY A 76 -9.33 18.45 -5.68
CA GLY A 76 -8.97 17.32 -4.84
C GLY A 76 -8.21 17.80 -3.62
N SER A 77 -7.56 16.88 -2.97
CA SER A 77 -6.69 17.13 -1.83
C SER A 77 -5.25 16.76 -2.14
N GLY A 78 -4.34 17.23 -1.32
CA GLY A 78 -2.94 16.85 -1.33
C GLY A 78 -2.32 17.13 0.04
N PHE A 79 -1.09 16.70 0.24
CA PHE A 79 -0.36 16.99 1.47
C PHE A 79 1.14 17.11 1.21
N PHE A 80 1.81 17.91 2.03
CA PHE A 80 3.25 18.07 1.95
C PHE A 80 3.97 16.82 2.46
N ILE A 81 4.90 16.30 1.64
CA ILE A 81 5.80 15.20 2.00
C ILE A 81 7.24 15.66 2.20
N ARG A 82 7.60 16.80 1.58
CA ARG A 82 8.86 17.54 1.76
C ARG A 82 8.58 19.04 1.57
N PRO A 83 9.51 19.92 1.94
CA PRO A 83 9.36 21.35 1.67
C PRO A 83 9.12 21.62 0.18
N GLY A 84 8.01 22.28 -0.15
CA GLY A 84 7.63 22.60 -1.52
C GLY A 84 7.11 21.42 -2.35
N GLU A 85 6.95 20.23 -1.77
CA GLU A 85 6.51 19.05 -2.49
C GLU A 85 5.20 18.51 -1.94
N VAL A 86 4.20 18.46 -2.79
CA VAL A 86 2.85 17.97 -2.49
C VAL A 86 2.57 16.70 -3.26
N VAL A 87 2.11 15.64 -2.57
CA VAL A 87 1.57 14.45 -3.22
C VAL A 87 0.04 14.56 -3.32
N THR A 88 -0.50 14.12 -4.44
CA THR A 88 -1.93 14.02 -4.73
C THR A 88 -2.20 12.84 -5.67
N ASN A 89 -3.48 12.56 -6.00
CA ASN A 89 -3.79 11.60 -7.05
C ASN A 89 -3.56 12.21 -8.44
N MET A 90 -3.11 11.36 -9.38
CA MET A 90 -2.87 11.80 -10.76
C MET A 90 -4.15 12.23 -11.46
N HIS A 91 -5.29 11.53 -11.21
CA HIS A 91 -6.56 11.90 -11.81
C HIS A 91 -7.02 13.31 -11.43
N VAL A 92 -6.59 13.85 -10.28
CA VAL A 92 -6.91 15.22 -9.84
C VAL A 92 -6.28 16.25 -10.78
N ILE A 93 -5.06 15.99 -11.28
CA ILE A 93 -4.35 16.90 -12.18
C ILE A 93 -4.53 16.56 -13.68
N ARG A 94 -5.29 15.51 -13.98
CA ARG A 94 -5.46 15.03 -15.35
C ARG A 94 -6.20 16.05 -16.20
N GLY A 95 -5.60 16.44 -17.33
CA GLY A 95 -6.17 17.41 -18.26
C GLY A 95 -6.05 18.86 -17.77
N ALA A 96 -5.43 19.11 -16.64
CA ALA A 96 -5.16 20.47 -16.18
C ALA A 96 -4.09 21.14 -17.06
N HIS A 97 -4.30 22.42 -17.36
CA HIS A 97 -3.30 23.31 -17.93
C HIS A 97 -2.58 24.11 -16.84
N ARG A 98 -3.31 24.44 -15.77
CA ARG A 98 -2.79 25.15 -14.60
C ARG A 98 -3.30 24.47 -13.32
N VAL A 99 -2.42 24.38 -12.32
CA VAL A 99 -2.74 23.82 -11.01
C VAL A 99 -2.30 24.80 -9.92
N GLU A 100 -3.12 24.93 -8.91
CA GLU A 100 -2.85 25.74 -7.72
C GLU A 100 -3.13 24.89 -6.48
N ILE A 101 -2.47 25.20 -5.37
CA ILE A 101 -2.84 24.68 -4.06
C ILE A 101 -3.41 25.79 -3.18
N HIS A 102 -4.37 25.45 -2.34
CA HIS A 102 -4.90 26.30 -1.29
C HIS A 102 -4.56 25.69 0.07
N THR A 103 -3.89 26.47 0.94
CA THR A 103 -3.48 26.00 2.28
C THR A 103 -4.63 26.01 3.27
N LEU A 104 -4.66 25.00 4.15
CA LEU A 104 -5.67 24.85 5.21
C LEU A 104 -5.16 25.40 6.57
N ASP A 105 -4.25 26.37 6.54
CA ASP A 105 -3.60 26.96 7.72
C ASP A 105 -4.43 28.06 8.43
N GLY A 106 -5.70 28.18 8.10
CA GLY A 106 -6.64 29.19 8.64
C GLY A 106 -6.50 30.58 7.99
N LYS A 107 -5.50 30.79 7.14
CA LYS A 107 -5.31 32.04 6.35
C LYS A 107 -5.68 31.89 4.89
N GLY A 108 -5.91 30.65 4.42
CA GLY A 108 -6.45 30.32 3.10
C GLY A 108 -5.69 30.97 1.95
N ARG A 109 -4.40 30.66 1.77
CA ARG A 109 -3.60 31.24 0.68
C ARG A 109 -3.46 30.27 -0.48
N THR A 110 -3.50 30.83 -1.69
CA THR A 110 -3.30 30.10 -2.93
C THR A 110 -1.86 30.27 -3.41
N TYR A 111 -1.25 29.15 -3.85
CA TYR A 111 0.11 29.13 -4.40
C TYR A 111 0.11 28.38 -5.73
N PRO A 112 0.88 28.88 -6.73
CA PRO A 112 1.02 28.20 -8.01
C PRO A 112 1.83 26.90 -7.86
N VAL A 113 1.49 25.94 -8.69
CA VAL A 113 2.24 24.69 -8.85
C VAL A 113 3.08 24.80 -10.12
N ALA A 114 4.41 24.69 -9.99
CA ALA A 114 5.34 24.80 -11.10
C ALA A 114 5.21 23.64 -12.10
N GLY A 115 4.79 22.47 -11.64
CA GLY A 115 4.63 21.28 -12.46
C GLY A 115 4.68 19.99 -11.64
N ALA A 116 4.74 18.85 -12.31
CA ALA A 116 4.89 17.55 -11.69
C ALA A 116 6.35 17.09 -11.68
N LEU A 117 6.85 16.67 -10.51
CA LEU A 117 8.17 16.08 -10.30
C LEU A 117 8.16 14.56 -10.56
N ALA A 118 7.02 13.91 -10.37
CA ALA A 118 6.82 12.52 -10.68
C ALA A 118 5.33 12.26 -10.96
N VAL A 119 5.06 11.30 -11.83
CA VAL A 119 3.72 10.75 -12.05
C VAL A 119 3.81 9.24 -12.11
N ASP A 120 2.89 8.58 -11.42
CA ASP A 120 2.69 7.15 -11.43
C ASP A 120 1.24 6.90 -11.88
N GLU A 121 1.09 6.53 -13.16
CA GLU A 121 -0.23 6.34 -13.76
C GLU A 121 -0.95 5.11 -13.20
N GLU A 122 -0.18 4.08 -12.85
CA GLU A 122 -0.70 2.82 -12.34
C GLU A 122 -1.22 2.96 -10.91
N ALA A 123 -0.45 3.62 -10.06
CA ALA A 123 -0.82 3.90 -8.69
C ALA A 123 -1.71 5.15 -8.54
N ASP A 124 -2.00 5.85 -9.63
CA ASP A 124 -2.78 7.10 -9.64
C ASP A 124 -2.16 8.16 -8.71
N LEU A 125 -0.83 8.33 -8.74
CA LEU A 125 -0.10 9.29 -7.92
C LEU A 125 0.59 10.37 -8.75
N ALA A 126 0.66 11.58 -8.20
CA ALA A 126 1.46 12.67 -8.72
C ALA A 126 2.20 13.39 -7.57
N LEU A 127 3.48 13.70 -7.79
CA LEU A 127 4.28 14.56 -6.93
C LEU A 127 4.43 15.92 -7.58
N LEU A 128 3.97 16.96 -6.91
CA LEU A 128 3.90 18.32 -7.42
C LEU A 128 4.99 19.19 -6.80
N SER A 129 5.56 20.10 -7.60
CA SER A 129 6.45 21.17 -7.14
C SER A 129 5.64 22.44 -6.93
N VAL A 130 5.64 22.96 -5.71
CA VAL A 130 4.85 24.15 -5.32
C VAL A 130 5.77 25.31 -4.99
N GLU A 131 5.48 26.47 -5.53
CA GLU A 131 6.20 27.71 -5.29
C GLU A 131 5.64 28.42 -4.05
N LEU A 132 6.16 28.10 -2.86
CA LEU A 132 5.75 28.72 -1.61
C LEU A 132 6.95 28.94 -0.68
N PRO A 133 6.86 29.90 0.28
CA PRO A 133 7.88 30.09 1.31
C PRO A 133 8.08 28.83 2.15
N ALA A 134 9.32 28.48 2.45
CA ALA A 134 9.67 27.23 3.15
C ALA A 134 8.96 27.08 4.50
N GLU A 135 8.75 28.19 5.23
CA GLU A 135 8.05 28.22 6.52
C GLU A 135 6.55 27.92 6.40
N ARG A 136 6.00 27.92 5.18
CA ARG A 136 4.61 27.54 4.90
C ARG A 136 4.44 26.08 4.54
N SER A 137 5.51 25.41 4.20
CA SER A 137 5.52 24.00 3.91
C SER A 137 5.73 23.21 5.21
N ARG A 138 4.76 22.41 5.59
CA ARG A 138 4.80 21.57 6.79
C ARG A 138 4.66 20.10 6.40
N PRO A 139 5.78 19.41 6.09
CA PRO A 139 5.71 18.02 5.67
C PRO A 139 5.16 17.11 6.77
N LEU A 140 4.31 16.13 6.37
CA LEU A 140 3.86 15.06 7.25
C LEU A 140 4.94 13.96 7.33
N THR A 141 5.02 13.34 8.50
CA THR A 141 5.86 12.15 8.70
C THR A 141 5.16 10.93 8.13
N MET A 142 5.89 10.13 7.37
CA MET A 142 5.41 8.83 6.89
C MET A 142 5.55 7.78 7.98
N ALA A 143 4.57 6.88 8.10
CA ALA A 143 4.68 5.73 8.99
C ALA A 143 5.71 4.73 8.42
N SER A 144 6.47 4.11 9.30
CA SER A 144 7.44 3.07 8.94
C SER A 144 6.84 1.65 8.92
N THR A 145 5.66 1.48 9.53
CA THR A 145 4.96 0.20 9.64
C THR A 145 3.60 0.29 8.96
N LEU A 146 3.11 -0.85 8.48
CA LEU A 146 1.73 -0.98 8.02
C LEU A 146 0.78 -0.90 9.22
N PRO A 147 -0.44 -0.39 9.03
CA PRO A 147 -1.45 -0.41 10.06
C PRO A 147 -2.01 -1.83 10.26
N ASP A 148 -2.41 -2.13 11.48
CA ASP A 148 -3.17 -3.34 11.80
C ASP A 148 -4.67 -3.14 11.53
N GLU A 149 -5.39 -4.24 11.22
CA GLU A 149 -6.84 -4.23 11.14
C GLU A 149 -7.43 -3.86 12.51
N GLY A 150 -8.41 -2.94 12.52
CA GLY A 150 -8.96 -2.35 13.74
C GLY A 150 -8.23 -1.10 14.24
N GLU A 151 -7.06 -0.74 13.70
CA GLU A 151 -6.34 0.49 14.07
C GLU A 151 -7.17 1.72 13.73
N GLN A 152 -7.28 2.66 14.68
CA GLN A 152 -7.96 3.94 14.48
C GLN A 152 -7.21 4.83 13.50
N VAL A 153 -7.94 5.41 12.56
CA VAL A 153 -7.42 6.27 11.50
C VAL A 153 -8.32 7.46 11.28
N PHE A 154 -7.77 8.52 10.71
CA PHE A 154 -8.56 9.67 10.26
C PHE A 154 -8.02 10.23 8.94
N VAL A 155 -8.88 10.94 8.24
CA VAL A 155 -8.63 11.59 6.96
C VAL A 155 -8.92 13.07 7.11
N ILE A 156 -8.07 13.92 6.54
CA ILE A 156 -8.32 15.36 6.39
C ILE A 156 -8.31 15.70 4.90
N GLY A 157 -9.38 16.28 4.40
CA GLY A 157 -9.48 16.57 2.97
C GLY A 157 -10.40 17.74 2.66
N ASN A 158 -10.78 17.84 1.38
CA ASN A 158 -11.65 18.89 0.85
C ASN A 158 -12.89 18.29 0.16
N PRO A 159 -13.73 17.51 0.88
CA PRO A 159 -14.92 16.94 0.29
C PRO A 159 -15.87 18.05 -0.17
N LEU A 160 -16.35 17.95 -1.43
CA LEU A 160 -17.36 18.89 -1.97
C LEU A 160 -17.00 20.39 -1.81
N ARG A 161 -15.71 20.73 -1.78
CA ARG A 161 -15.17 22.07 -1.47
C ARG A 161 -15.40 22.52 -0.02
N LEU A 162 -15.70 21.60 0.90
CA LEU A 162 -15.73 21.84 2.34
C LEU A 162 -14.33 21.68 2.93
N GLU A 163 -13.52 22.72 2.78
CA GLU A 163 -12.09 22.70 3.08
C GLU A 163 -11.77 22.25 4.51
N GLY A 164 -10.84 21.29 4.60
CA GLY A 164 -10.33 20.81 5.87
C GLY A 164 -11.33 19.99 6.69
N SER A 165 -12.29 19.34 6.03
CA SER A 165 -13.19 18.37 6.67
C SER A 165 -12.41 17.18 7.19
N VAL A 166 -12.82 16.66 8.36
CA VAL A 166 -12.21 15.52 9.04
C VAL A 166 -13.22 14.39 9.08
N SER A 167 -12.76 13.19 8.77
CA SER A 167 -13.50 11.95 9.02
C SER A 167 -12.60 10.94 9.70
N ASP A 168 -13.16 10.15 10.61
CA ASP A 168 -12.44 9.11 11.34
C ASP A 168 -13.11 7.75 11.19
N GLY A 169 -12.36 6.71 11.51
CA GLY A 169 -12.79 5.33 11.40
C GLY A 169 -11.68 4.37 11.79
N ILE A 170 -11.76 3.17 11.27
CA ILE A 170 -10.74 2.12 11.49
C ILE A 170 -10.27 1.53 10.16
N VAL A 171 -9.10 0.91 10.19
CA VAL A 171 -8.65 0.02 9.14
C VAL A 171 -9.52 -1.25 9.16
N SER A 172 -10.23 -1.53 8.08
CA SER A 172 -11.09 -2.72 7.99
C SER A 172 -10.42 -3.88 7.26
N ALA A 173 -9.42 -3.60 6.42
CA ALA A 173 -8.58 -4.63 5.80
C ALA A 173 -7.31 -4.01 5.19
N VAL A 174 -6.23 -4.80 5.12
CA VAL A 174 -5.03 -4.47 4.35
C VAL A 174 -4.80 -5.58 3.32
N ARG A 175 -4.71 -5.23 2.05
CA ARG A 175 -4.51 -6.18 0.94
C ARG A 175 -3.28 -5.81 0.14
N GLU A 176 -2.56 -6.81 -0.31
CA GLU A 176 -1.46 -6.62 -1.26
C GLU A 176 -1.98 -6.79 -2.68
N VAL A 177 -1.68 -5.82 -3.53
CA VAL A 177 -1.99 -5.87 -4.96
C VAL A 177 -0.67 -5.76 -5.72
N PRO A 178 -0.37 -6.70 -6.64
CA PRO A 178 0.86 -6.66 -7.43
C PRO A 178 1.03 -5.30 -8.11
N ASP A 179 2.27 -4.81 -8.15
CA ASP A 179 2.71 -3.55 -8.75
C ASP A 179 2.13 -2.27 -8.12
N LEU A 180 1.02 -2.36 -7.36
CA LEU A 180 0.44 -1.25 -6.60
C LEU A 180 0.90 -1.21 -5.15
N GLY A 181 1.28 -2.37 -4.58
CA GLY A 181 1.62 -2.49 -3.17
C GLY A 181 0.40 -2.67 -2.26
N ARG A 182 0.43 -2.07 -1.10
CA ARG A 182 -0.60 -2.27 -0.08
C ARG A 182 -1.78 -1.32 -0.26
N ILE A 183 -2.98 -1.90 -0.30
CA ILE A 183 -4.25 -1.18 -0.31
C ILE A 183 -4.89 -1.31 1.07
N ILE A 184 -5.26 -0.18 1.64
CA ILE A 184 -5.87 -0.08 2.97
C ILE A 184 -7.34 0.25 2.79
N GLN A 185 -8.21 -0.65 3.22
CA GLN A 185 -9.64 -0.41 3.29
C GLN A 185 -9.98 0.21 4.65
N ILE A 186 -10.81 1.26 4.66
CA ILE A 186 -11.16 2.00 5.88
C ILE A 186 -12.66 2.19 6.01
N THR A 187 -13.12 2.36 7.25
CA THR A 187 -14.52 2.71 7.53
C THR A 187 -14.74 4.22 7.56
N ALA A 188 -13.67 5.03 7.67
CA ALA A 188 -13.77 6.49 7.64
C ALA A 188 -14.49 6.95 6.37
N PRO A 189 -15.58 7.73 6.46
CA PRO A 189 -16.31 8.22 5.30
C PRO A 189 -15.43 9.10 4.39
N VAL A 190 -15.40 8.78 3.10
CA VAL A 190 -14.73 9.60 2.10
C VAL A 190 -15.66 9.83 0.89
N SER A 191 -15.48 10.96 0.22
CA SER A 191 -16.29 11.37 -0.92
C SER A 191 -15.42 12.08 -1.96
N HIS A 192 -16.05 12.51 -3.09
CA HIS A 192 -15.36 13.32 -4.09
C HIS A 192 -14.73 14.56 -3.44
N GLY A 193 -13.46 14.82 -3.76
CA GLY A 193 -12.64 15.86 -3.14
C GLY A 193 -11.71 15.36 -2.03
N ASN A 194 -11.95 14.16 -1.47
CA ASN A 194 -10.99 13.49 -0.58
C ASN A 194 -9.87 12.75 -1.35
N SER A 195 -9.97 12.61 -2.68
CA SER A 195 -8.88 12.08 -3.50
C SER A 195 -7.60 12.86 -3.27
N GLY A 196 -6.51 12.17 -2.92
CA GLY A 196 -5.23 12.79 -2.57
C GLY A 196 -5.07 13.19 -1.10
N SER A 197 -6.09 12.98 -0.25
CA SER A 197 -5.99 13.23 1.20
C SER A 197 -5.05 12.24 1.88
N PRO A 198 -4.30 12.67 2.92
CA PRO A 198 -3.56 11.73 3.74
C PRO A 198 -4.52 10.88 4.57
N LEU A 199 -4.26 9.57 4.62
CA LEU A 199 -4.79 8.69 5.65
C LEU A 199 -3.78 8.65 6.78
N LEU A 200 -4.22 9.02 8.00
CA LEU A 200 -3.36 9.26 9.15
C LEU A 200 -3.70 8.29 10.29
N ASN A 201 -2.67 7.81 10.99
CA ASN A 201 -2.84 7.08 12.25
C ASN A 201 -2.99 8.07 13.44
N MET A 202 -3.29 7.55 14.64
CA MET A 202 -3.48 8.37 15.86
C MET A 202 -2.18 8.96 16.42
N ARG A 203 -1.04 8.82 15.71
CA ARG A 203 0.21 9.56 15.94
C ARG A 203 0.39 10.73 14.96
N GLY A 204 -0.54 10.89 14.00
CA GLY A 204 -0.47 11.90 12.93
C GLY A 204 0.53 11.56 11.83
N GLN A 205 0.88 10.28 11.69
CA GLN A 205 1.75 9.80 10.63
C GLN A 205 0.90 9.31 9.46
N VAL A 206 1.36 9.57 8.25
CA VAL A 206 0.71 9.10 7.02
C VAL A 206 0.94 7.62 6.88
N ILE A 207 -0.13 6.83 6.82
CA ILE A 207 -0.12 5.40 6.51
C ILE A 207 -0.54 5.12 5.07
N GLY A 208 -1.16 6.11 4.39
CA GLY A 208 -1.58 6.00 2.99
C GLY A 208 -2.13 7.30 2.43
N ILE A 209 -2.52 7.25 1.16
CA ILE A 209 -3.21 8.32 0.44
C ILE A 209 -4.58 7.82 0.00
N VAL A 210 -5.62 8.60 0.31
CA VAL A 210 -7.00 8.26 -0.03
C VAL A 210 -7.22 8.38 -1.53
N THR A 211 -7.80 7.35 -2.12
CA THR A 211 -8.30 7.37 -3.49
C THR A 211 -9.77 6.99 -3.47
N VAL A 212 -10.62 7.90 -3.94
CA VAL A 212 -12.07 7.65 -3.97
C VAL A 212 -12.42 6.92 -5.26
N LYS A 213 -12.93 5.70 -5.15
CA LYS A 213 -13.49 4.96 -6.27
C LYS A 213 -14.92 4.56 -5.94
N VAL A 214 -15.83 4.98 -6.81
CA VAL A 214 -17.24 4.55 -6.75
C VAL A 214 -17.39 3.30 -7.60
N THR A 215 -17.69 2.17 -6.97
CA THR A 215 -18.03 0.94 -7.67
C THR A 215 -19.49 0.59 -7.40
N ASN A 216 -20.30 0.59 -8.46
CA ASN A 216 -21.68 0.05 -8.48
C ASN A 216 -22.56 0.39 -7.26
N GLY A 217 -22.55 1.65 -6.81
CA GLY A 217 -23.46 2.16 -5.79
C GLY A 217 -23.11 1.90 -4.34
N GLN A 218 -21.95 1.26 -4.04
CA GLN A 218 -21.42 1.14 -2.69
C GLN A 218 -20.14 2.00 -2.55
N ASN A 219 -20.13 2.87 -1.54
CA ASN A 219 -18.93 3.64 -1.19
C ASN A 219 -17.93 2.73 -0.48
N ILE A 220 -16.92 2.27 -1.20
CA ILE A 220 -15.79 1.56 -0.60
C ILE A 220 -14.65 2.55 -0.44
N ASN A 221 -14.28 2.79 0.80
CA ASN A 221 -13.27 3.78 1.16
C ASN A 221 -11.90 3.10 1.17
N LEU A 222 -11.04 3.51 0.25
CA LEU A 222 -9.74 2.90 0.00
C LEU A 222 -8.63 3.93 0.06
N ALA A 223 -7.47 3.50 0.51
CA ALA A 223 -6.24 4.26 0.44
C ALA A 223 -5.10 3.38 -0.07
N LEU A 224 -4.21 3.98 -0.84
CA LEU A 224 -2.95 3.36 -1.25
C LEU A 224 -1.93 3.53 -0.13
N GLY A 225 -1.25 2.45 0.24
CA GLY A 225 -0.30 2.44 1.35
C GLY A 225 0.92 3.33 1.10
N VAL A 226 1.51 3.84 2.18
CA VAL A 226 2.60 4.82 2.20
C VAL A 226 3.86 4.39 1.43
N ALA A 227 4.14 3.10 1.34
CA ALA A 227 5.33 2.58 0.64
C ALA A 227 5.37 3.04 -0.83
N ARG A 228 4.20 3.07 -1.51
CA ARG A 228 4.12 3.52 -2.90
C ARG A 228 4.39 5.01 -3.05
N ILE A 229 3.98 5.83 -2.07
CA ILE A 229 4.32 7.27 -2.05
C ILE A 229 5.82 7.46 -1.90
N SER A 230 6.45 6.68 -1.02
CA SER A 230 7.90 6.74 -0.75
C SER A 230 8.74 6.28 -1.94
N SER A 231 8.21 5.40 -2.79
CA SER A 231 8.90 4.90 -4.00
C SER A 231 8.83 5.84 -5.21
N LEU A 232 8.08 6.96 -5.13
CA LEU A 232 8.03 7.96 -6.20
C LEU A 232 9.43 8.55 -6.44
N THR A 233 9.98 8.24 -7.62
CA THR A 233 11.29 8.76 -8.05
C THR A 233 11.07 10.08 -8.76
N LYS A 234 11.83 11.11 -8.36
CA LYS A 234 11.77 12.42 -9.01
C LYS A 234 12.42 12.37 -10.37
N ASP A 235 11.71 12.85 -11.36
CA ASP A 235 12.17 13.14 -12.70
C ASP A 235 12.45 14.65 -12.89
N LYS A 236 12.76 15.04 -14.12
CA LYS A 236 12.75 16.46 -14.50
C LYS A 236 11.35 17.02 -14.33
N LEU A 237 11.26 18.25 -13.85
CA LEU A 237 9.98 18.97 -13.72
C LEU A 237 9.24 18.94 -15.07
N MET A 238 8.03 18.38 -15.06
CA MET A 238 7.14 18.28 -16.22
C MET A 238 6.06 19.35 -16.11
N SER A 239 5.83 20.09 -17.19
CA SER A 239 4.64 20.94 -17.27
C SER A 239 3.36 20.08 -17.34
N PHE A 240 2.22 20.67 -16.98
CA PHE A 240 0.93 19.96 -17.05
C PHE A 240 0.56 19.57 -18.49
N ASP A 241 0.97 20.34 -19.49
CA ASP A 241 0.82 20.00 -20.90
C ASP A 241 1.64 18.76 -21.28
N GLN A 242 2.85 18.61 -20.73
CA GLN A 242 3.68 17.41 -20.92
C GLN A 242 3.06 16.18 -20.22
N VAL A 243 2.49 16.35 -19.02
CA VAL A 243 1.73 15.30 -18.33
C VAL A 243 0.51 14.90 -19.16
N ALA A 244 -0.22 15.87 -19.70
CA ALA A 244 -1.38 15.60 -20.57
C ALA A 244 -1.00 14.94 -21.90
N ALA A 245 0.16 15.30 -22.48
CA ALA A 245 0.65 14.74 -23.74
C ALA A 245 1.07 13.26 -23.60
N ARG A 246 1.56 12.84 -22.45
CA ARG A 246 1.82 11.39 -22.19
C ARG A 246 0.56 10.56 -22.42
N ASN A 247 -0.63 11.10 -22.09
CA ASN A 247 -1.91 10.41 -22.27
C ASN A 247 -2.45 10.49 -23.72
N LYS A 248 -1.95 11.41 -24.57
CA LYS A 248 -2.46 11.58 -25.95
C LYS A 248 -1.85 10.64 -26.99
N SER A 249 -0.73 9.98 -26.65
CA SER A 249 -0.07 9.04 -27.58
C SER A 249 -0.67 7.62 -27.51
N ILE A 250 -1.68 7.38 -26.69
CA ILE A 250 -2.33 6.07 -26.55
C ILE A 250 -3.33 5.89 -27.68
N THR A 251 -3.17 4.84 -28.47
CA THR A 251 -4.13 4.50 -29.54
C THR A 251 -5.49 4.08 -28.95
N GLN A 252 -6.56 4.17 -29.76
CA GLN A 252 -7.90 3.83 -29.27
C GLN A 252 -8.03 2.39 -28.68
N PRO A 253 -7.40 1.34 -29.27
CA PRO A 253 -7.34 0.01 -28.65
C PRO A 253 -6.59 -0.03 -27.34
N GLU A 254 -5.49 0.71 -27.21
CA GLU A 254 -4.69 0.79 -25.99
C GLU A 254 -5.44 1.55 -24.87
N LEU A 255 -6.19 2.62 -25.23
CA LEU A 255 -7.05 3.33 -24.30
C LEU A 255 -8.15 2.41 -23.74
N LEU A 256 -8.77 1.62 -24.62
CA LEU A 256 -9.78 0.64 -24.20
C LEU A 256 -9.16 -0.45 -23.30
N ALA A 257 -7.95 -0.95 -23.64
CA ALA A 257 -7.23 -1.89 -22.81
C ALA A 257 -6.94 -1.30 -21.41
N GLU A 258 -6.54 -0.03 -21.36
CA GLU A 258 -6.31 0.67 -20.09
C GLU A 258 -7.58 0.78 -19.24
N LEU A 259 -8.72 1.10 -19.83
CA LEU A 259 -10.00 1.16 -19.11
C LEU A 259 -10.38 -0.19 -18.52
N TRP A 260 -10.20 -1.28 -19.28
CA TRP A 260 -10.44 -2.64 -18.79
C TRP A 260 -9.44 -3.04 -17.71
N TYR A 261 -8.15 -2.71 -17.87
CA TYR A 261 -7.12 -2.96 -16.86
C TYR A 261 -7.47 -2.27 -15.53
N ARG A 262 -7.89 -1.00 -15.56
CA ARG A 262 -8.32 -0.27 -14.37
C ARG A 262 -9.54 -0.91 -13.71
N GLY A 263 -10.52 -1.35 -14.47
CA GLY A 263 -11.67 -2.10 -13.95
C GLY A 263 -11.24 -3.39 -13.24
N GLY A 264 -10.20 -4.05 -13.76
CA GLY A 264 -9.56 -5.20 -13.12
C GLY A 264 -8.90 -4.84 -11.79
N ILE A 265 -8.12 -3.76 -11.76
CA ILE A 265 -7.51 -3.23 -10.53
C ILE A 265 -8.59 -2.89 -9.49
N ASP A 266 -9.66 -2.21 -9.90
CA ASP A 266 -10.78 -1.87 -9.00
C ASP A 266 -11.41 -3.13 -8.39
N SER A 267 -11.57 -4.18 -9.19
CA SER A 267 -12.08 -5.47 -8.71
C SER A 267 -11.12 -6.17 -7.75
N LEU A 268 -9.78 -6.07 -7.97
CA LEU A 268 -8.77 -6.56 -7.02
C LEU A 268 -8.84 -5.83 -5.69
N TRP A 269 -9.04 -4.52 -5.70
CA TRP A 269 -9.18 -3.72 -4.48
C TRP A 269 -10.35 -4.19 -3.62
N LEU A 270 -11.40 -4.72 -4.26
CA LEU A 270 -12.56 -5.31 -3.61
C LEU A 270 -12.34 -6.78 -3.20
N GLY A 271 -11.21 -7.37 -3.53
CA GLY A 271 -10.95 -8.79 -3.33
C GLY A 271 -11.75 -9.71 -4.26
N ASN A 272 -12.36 -9.15 -5.31
CA ASN A 272 -13.14 -9.93 -6.28
C ASN A 272 -12.24 -10.41 -7.43
N TYR A 273 -11.56 -11.53 -7.19
CA TYR A 273 -10.58 -12.08 -8.14
C TYR A 273 -11.22 -12.59 -9.45
N ASP A 274 -12.47 -13.04 -9.43
CA ASP A 274 -13.17 -13.52 -10.63
C ASP A 274 -13.50 -12.37 -11.59
N SER A 275 -14.09 -11.29 -11.04
CA SER A 275 -14.35 -10.08 -11.81
C SER A 275 -13.06 -9.43 -12.30
N ALA A 276 -12.03 -9.35 -11.44
CA ALA A 276 -10.72 -8.81 -11.81
C ALA A 276 -10.12 -9.58 -12.98
N LEU A 277 -10.15 -10.91 -12.93
CA LEU A 277 -9.63 -11.76 -14.00
C LEU A 277 -10.35 -11.50 -15.33
N SER A 278 -11.69 -11.42 -15.34
CA SER A 278 -12.47 -11.11 -16.54
C SER A 278 -12.09 -9.77 -17.16
N TYR A 279 -11.91 -8.74 -16.33
CA TYR A 279 -11.45 -7.43 -16.75
C TYR A 279 -10.04 -7.46 -17.35
N PHE A 280 -9.08 -8.13 -16.68
CA PHE A 280 -7.71 -8.25 -17.17
C PHE A 280 -7.60 -9.08 -18.44
N GLU A 281 -8.36 -10.17 -18.57
CA GLU A 281 -8.38 -10.97 -19.80
C GLU A 281 -8.93 -10.15 -20.98
N THR A 282 -9.94 -9.29 -20.74
CA THR A 282 -10.43 -8.36 -21.75
C THR A 282 -9.37 -7.32 -22.12
N ALA A 283 -8.64 -6.78 -21.12
CA ALA A 283 -7.53 -5.86 -21.36
C ALA A 283 -6.41 -6.52 -22.17
N ALA A 284 -6.03 -7.77 -21.83
CA ALA A 284 -5.00 -8.53 -22.52
C ALA A 284 -5.38 -8.85 -23.98
N ASN A 285 -6.64 -9.09 -24.26
CA ASN A 285 -7.15 -9.26 -25.64
C ASN A 285 -7.03 -7.99 -26.48
N ARG A 286 -7.09 -6.81 -25.86
CA ARG A 286 -6.95 -5.51 -26.55
C ARG A 286 -5.49 -5.07 -26.67
N ASN A 287 -4.69 -5.31 -25.64
CA ASN A 287 -3.23 -5.05 -25.64
C ASN A 287 -2.45 -6.25 -25.06
N PRO A 288 -2.15 -7.28 -25.86
CA PRO A 288 -1.45 -8.48 -25.39
C PRO A 288 0.02 -8.25 -25.04
N ARG A 289 0.59 -7.09 -25.43
CA ARG A 289 2.00 -6.76 -25.17
C ARG A 289 2.23 -6.02 -23.85
N ARG A 290 1.20 -5.75 -23.06
CA ARG A 290 1.32 -5.11 -21.75
C ARG A 290 1.67 -6.14 -20.68
N PRO A 291 2.93 -6.16 -20.13
CA PRO A 291 3.36 -7.15 -19.13
C PRO A 291 2.53 -7.12 -17.86
N GLU A 292 2.18 -5.90 -17.40
CA GLU A 292 1.45 -5.66 -16.16
C GLU A 292 0.10 -6.39 -16.17
N THR A 293 -0.59 -6.40 -17.30
CA THR A 293 -1.88 -7.12 -17.43
C THR A 293 -1.70 -8.62 -17.20
N TRP A 294 -0.65 -9.22 -17.76
CA TRP A 294 -0.37 -10.64 -17.58
C TRP A 294 0.07 -10.98 -16.15
N ILE A 295 0.76 -10.05 -15.47
CA ILE A 295 1.11 -10.20 -14.05
C ILE A 295 -0.17 -10.27 -13.21
N GLN A 296 -1.15 -9.38 -13.45
CA GLN A 296 -2.41 -9.37 -12.72
C GLN A 296 -3.28 -10.62 -13.01
N ILE A 297 -3.30 -11.09 -14.27
CA ILE A 297 -3.95 -12.36 -14.62
C ILE A 297 -3.32 -13.51 -13.83
N GLY A 298 -1.99 -13.59 -13.81
CA GLY A 298 -1.28 -14.62 -13.04
C GLY A 298 -1.62 -14.57 -11.55
N TYR A 299 -1.65 -13.37 -10.97
CA TYR A 299 -2.01 -13.17 -9.58
C TYR A 299 -3.42 -13.66 -9.26
N CYS A 300 -4.44 -13.27 -10.05
CA CYS A 300 -5.80 -13.76 -9.88
C CYS A 300 -5.86 -15.28 -9.93
N LYS A 301 -5.14 -15.91 -10.87
CA LYS A 301 -5.10 -17.37 -11.03
C LYS A 301 -4.43 -18.07 -9.85
N VAL A 302 -3.37 -17.51 -9.26
CA VAL A 302 -2.77 -18.02 -8.00
C VAL A 302 -3.79 -17.96 -6.86
N LYS A 303 -4.51 -16.82 -6.71
CA LYS A 303 -5.55 -16.68 -5.67
C LYS A 303 -6.71 -17.66 -5.83
N GLN A 304 -6.94 -18.16 -7.04
CA GLN A 304 -7.92 -19.21 -7.34
C GLN A 304 -7.34 -20.64 -7.23
N GLY A 305 -6.06 -20.81 -6.87
CA GLY A 305 -5.38 -22.12 -6.85
C GLY A 305 -5.05 -22.70 -8.23
N ARG A 306 -5.17 -21.91 -9.32
CA ARG A 306 -4.95 -22.29 -10.71
C ARG A 306 -3.49 -22.05 -11.12
N ASN A 307 -2.55 -22.69 -10.41
CA ASN A 307 -1.12 -22.37 -10.50
C ASN A 307 -0.53 -22.60 -11.91
N ASP A 308 -0.91 -23.64 -12.62
CA ASP A 308 -0.44 -23.88 -14.00
C ASP A 308 -0.84 -22.76 -14.98
N GLU A 309 -2.02 -22.20 -14.78
CA GLU A 309 -2.47 -21.08 -15.61
C GLU A 309 -1.78 -19.78 -15.21
N ALA A 310 -1.47 -19.58 -13.93
CA ALA A 310 -0.67 -18.46 -13.44
C ALA A 310 0.74 -18.50 -14.03
N ILE A 311 1.40 -19.67 -14.05
CA ILE A 311 2.70 -19.87 -14.66
C ILE A 311 2.67 -19.44 -16.13
N ARG A 312 1.64 -19.84 -16.90
CA ARG A 312 1.50 -19.43 -18.31
C ARG A 312 1.35 -17.92 -18.45
N ALA A 313 0.58 -17.28 -17.55
CA ALA A 313 0.38 -15.84 -17.58
C ALA A 313 1.68 -15.08 -17.27
N TYR A 314 2.41 -15.47 -16.23
CA TYR A 314 3.70 -14.84 -15.90
C TYR A 314 4.76 -15.02 -16.98
N LYS A 315 4.81 -16.20 -17.63
CA LYS A 315 5.65 -16.40 -18.80
C LYS A 315 5.28 -15.47 -19.96
N ARG A 316 3.99 -15.19 -20.17
CA ARG A 316 3.55 -14.18 -21.16
C ARG A 316 3.96 -12.76 -20.76
N ALA A 317 3.96 -12.40 -19.48
CA ALA A 317 4.45 -11.11 -19.01
C ALA A 317 5.96 -10.92 -19.31
N LEU A 318 6.73 -11.98 -19.23
CA LEU A 318 8.17 -11.96 -19.50
C LEU A 318 8.55 -11.88 -20.99
N GLN A 319 7.63 -12.17 -21.92
CA GLN A 319 7.92 -12.07 -23.36
C GLN A 319 8.27 -10.64 -23.81
N PRO A 320 7.44 -9.60 -23.52
CA PRO A 320 7.77 -8.22 -23.83
C PRO A 320 8.78 -7.59 -22.88
N LYS A 321 8.94 -8.10 -21.64
CA LYS A 321 9.83 -7.56 -20.60
C LYS A 321 10.64 -8.66 -19.90
N PRO A 322 11.66 -9.22 -20.57
CA PRO A 322 12.47 -10.33 -20.02
C PRO A 322 13.29 -9.98 -18.78
N SER A 323 13.45 -8.69 -18.46
CA SER A 323 14.21 -8.19 -17.32
C SER A 323 13.33 -7.78 -16.13
N SER A 324 12.09 -8.29 -16.04
CA SER A 324 11.20 -8.00 -14.92
C SER A 324 11.48 -8.90 -13.73
N ALA A 325 12.18 -8.38 -12.70
CA ALA A 325 12.42 -9.10 -11.45
C ALA A 325 11.10 -9.48 -10.77
N ASP A 326 10.11 -8.57 -10.76
CA ASP A 326 8.80 -8.82 -10.17
C ASP A 326 8.06 -9.98 -10.86
N ALA A 327 8.08 -10.03 -12.21
CA ALA A 327 7.46 -11.13 -12.94
C ALA A 327 8.15 -12.47 -12.65
N TYR A 328 9.49 -12.49 -12.52
CA TYR A 328 10.21 -13.70 -12.13
C TYR A 328 9.90 -14.12 -10.70
N ASN A 329 9.80 -13.19 -9.74
CA ASN A 329 9.44 -13.52 -8.37
C ASN A 329 8.03 -14.12 -8.31
N LYS A 330 7.06 -13.52 -9.01
CA LYS A 330 5.68 -14.04 -9.10
C LYS A 330 5.58 -15.37 -9.85
N LEU A 331 6.43 -15.59 -10.85
CA LEU A 331 6.56 -16.89 -11.52
C LEU A 331 7.09 -17.94 -10.53
N GLY A 332 8.07 -17.58 -9.72
CA GLY A 332 8.59 -18.41 -8.65
C GLY A 332 7.49 -18.78 -7.63
N ASP A 333 6.68 -17.79 -7.19
CA ASP A 333 5.53 -18.04 -6.30
C ASP A 333 4.57 -19.07 -6.92
N ALA A 334 4.21 -18.91 -8.19
CA ALA A 334 3.29 -19.85 -8.87
C ALA A 334 3.86 -21.25 -8.99
N TYR A 335 5.15 -21.39 -9.29
CA TYR A 335 5.84 -22.68 -9.27
C TYR A 335 5.90 -23.28 -7.87
N PHE A 336 6.19 -22.47 -6.84
CA PHE A 336 6.27 -22.92 -5.46
C PHE A 336 4.93 -23.46 -4.98
N TYR A 337 3.83 -22.71 -5.19
CA TYR A 337 2.47 -23.16 -4.85
C TYR A 337 1.99 -24.34 -5.70
N GLY A 338 2.57 -24.57 -6.87
CA GLY A 338 2.38 -25.74 -7.71
C GLY A 338 3.26 -26.93 -7.32
N ALA A 339 4.06 -26.82 -6.26
CA ALA A 339 5.07 -27.81 -5.84
C ALA A 339 6.16 -28.11 -6.88
N HIS A 340 6.40 -27.20 -7.82
CA HIS A 340 7.49 -27.23 -8.78
C HIS A 340 8.72 -26.52 -8.23
N PHE A 341 9.29 -27.04 -7.14
CA PHE A 341 10.31 -26.33 -6.36
C PHE A 341 11.60 -26.05 -7.12
N GLY A 342 12.00 -26.94 -8.05
CA GLY A 342 13.17 -26.72 -8.90
C GLY A 342 13.02 -25.49 -9.78
N GLU A 343 11.89 -25.38 -10.48
CA GLU A 343 11.57 -24.25 -11.36
C GLU A 343 11.32 -22.97 -10.53
N ALA A 344 10.80 -23.08 -9.31
CA ALA A 344 10.67 -21.95 -8.38
C ALA A 344 12.04 -21.37 -8.01
N ILE A 345 13.00 -22.24 -7.68
CA ILE A 345 14.39 -21.85 -7.40
C ILE A 345 14.99 -21.09 -8.57
N ASP A 346 14.83 -21.60 -9.79
CA ASP A 346 15.38 -20.94 -10.98
C ASP A 346 14.74 -19.57 -11.23
N ALA A 347 13.43 -19.45 -11.03
CA ALA A 347 12.72 -18.17 -11.18
C ALA A 347 13.15 -17.16 -10.11
N TYR A 348 13.23 -17.55 -8.83
CA TYR A 348 13.67 -16.66 -7.76
C TYR A 348 15.15 -16.25 -7.90
N ARG A 349 16.02 -17.13 -8.38
CA ARG A 349 17.41 -16.77 -8.74
C ARG A 349 17.46 -15.67 -9.80
N GLN A 350 16.61 -15.76 -10.83
CA GLN A 350 16.53 -14.71 -11.85
C GLN A 350 16.03 -13.39 -11.25
N ALA A 351 15.02 -13.42 -10.38
CA ALA A 351 14.54 -12.23 -9.66
C ALA A 351 15.66 -11.58 -8.84
N ALA A 352 16.36 -12.35 -8.00
CA ALA A 352 17.47 -11.88 -7.18
C ALA A 352 18.63 -11.33 -8.02
N ARG A 353 18.94 -11.95 -9.17
CA ARG A 353 19.98 -11.45 -10.08
C ARG A 353 19.62 -10.12 -10.73
N LEU A 354 18.33 -9.92 -11.07
CA LEU A 354 17.85 -8.70 -11.72
C LEU A 354 17.70 -7.55 -10.73
N ARG A 355 17.40 -7.86 -9.46
CA ARG A 355 17.24 -6.86 -8.39
C ARG A 355 17.85 -7.41 -7.09
N PRO A 356 19.19 -7.26 -6.92
CA PRO A 356 19.89 -7.83 -5.75
C PRO A 356 19.50 -7.23 -4.40
N GLU A 357 18.88 -6.05 -4.38
CA GLU A 357 18.38 -5.38 -3.16
C GLU A 357 17.00 -5.88 -2.72
N GLN A 358 16.32 -6.72 -3.51
CA GLN A 358 14.97 -7.20 -3.21
C GLN A 358 15.01 -8.39 -2.24
N ALA A 359 14.79 -8.13 -0.95
CA ALA A 359 14.86 -9.12 0.13
C ALA A 359 13.90 -10.31 -0.07
N GLU A 360 12.69 -10.07 -0.60
CA GLU A 360 11.69 -11.13 -0.81
C GLU A 360 12.18 -12.25 -1.73
N ALA A 361 13.01 -11.92 -2.74
CA ALA A 361 13.52 -12.93 -3.67
C ALA A 361 14.43 -13.94 -2.94
N TYR A 362 15.28 -13.47 -2.03
CA TYR A 362 16.15 -14.35 -1.22
C TYR A 362 15.37 -15.15 -0.19
N TYR A 363 14.34 -14.53 0.43
CA TYR A 363 13.46 -15.22 1.37
C TYR A 363 12.73 -16.38 0.69
N ASN A 364 12.08 -16.11 -0.45
CA ASN A 364 11.36 -17.12 -1.21
C ASN A 364 12.28 -18.22 -1.75
N LEU A 365 13.49 -17.84 -2.21
CA LEU A 365 14.52 -18.79 -2.62
C LEU A 365 14.95 -19.69 -1.46
N GLY A 366 15.12 -19.13 -0.25
CA GLY A 366 15.42 -19.88 0.96
C GLY A 366 14.32 -20.90 1.29
N LEU A 367 13.05 -20.50 1.22
CA LEU A 367 11.91 -21.40 1.42
C LEU A 367 11.89 -22.53 0.36
N ALA A 368 12.13 -22.20 -0.90
CA ALA A 368 12.15 -23.20 -1.96
C ALA A 368 13.28 -24.23 -1.78
N TYR A 369 14.44 -23.81 -1.28
CA TYR A 369 15.52 -24.75 -0.94
C TYR A 369 15.14 -25.65 0.24
N LEU A 370 14.41 -25.14 1.26
CA LEU A 370 13.92 -25.96 2.35
C LEU A 370 12.95 -27.05 1.88
N GLU A 371 12.07 -26.75 0.94
CA GLU A 371 11.12 -27.72 0.41
C GLU A 371 11.80 -28.91 -0.32
N ILE A 372 12.98 -28.69 -0.89
CA ILE A 372 13.78 -29.78 -1.51
C ILE A 372 14.82 -30.37 -0.55
N GLY A 373 14.85 -29.94 0.73
CA GLY A 373 15.76 -30.43 1.77
C GLY A 373 17.18 -29.84 1.70
N ASP A 374 17.44 -28.85 0.84
CA ASP A 374 18.75 -28.19 0.73
C ASP A 374 18.90 -27.09 1.77
N ARG A 375 19.13 -27.50 3.01
CA ARG A 375 19.29 -26.60 4.16
C ARG A 375 20.54 -25.71 4.05
N GLU A 376 21.60 -26.19 3.37
CA GLU A 376 22.83 -25.43 3.20
C GLU A 376 22.59 -24.22 2.29
N SER A 377 21.95 -24.42 1.15
CA SER A 377 21.57 -23.33 0.24
C SER A 377 20.59 -22.37 0.90
N ALA A 378 19.61 -22.86 1.67
CA ALA A 378 18.68 -22.00 2.42
C ALA A 378 19.41 -21.12 3.44
N LEU A 379 20.42 -21.67 4.16
CA LEU A 379 21.25 -20.89 5.09
C LEU A 379 22.12 -19.86 4.37
N ALA A 380 22.59 -20.17 3.15
CA ALA A 380 23.30 -19.19 2.33
C ALA A 380 22.40 -17.99 1.97
N GLN A 381 21.10 -18.22 1.67
CA GLN A 381 20.15 -17.12 1.42
C GLN A 381 19.89 -16.29 2.68
N SER A 382 19.81 -16.92 3.86
CA SER A 382 19.67 -16.21 5.14
C SER A 382 20.81 -15.19 5.37
N ARG A 383 22.05 -15.55 5.04
CA ARG A 383 23.21 -14.64 5.15
C ARG A 383 23.11 -13.42 4.21
N LEU A 384 22.56 -13.60 3.01
CA LEU A 384 22.33 -12.50 2.05
C LEU A 384 21.15 -11.62 2.49
N LEU A 385 20.17 -12.22 3.16
CA LEU A 385 18.95 -11.55 3.61
C LEU A 385 19.21 -10.69 4.86
N GLU A 386 20.16 -11.07 5.71
CA GLU A 386 20.44 -10.39 6.98
C GLU A 386 20.67 -8.88 6.87
N PRO A 387 21.51 -8.35 5.95
CA PRO A 387 21.69 -6.92 5.76
C PRO A 387 20.54 -6.23 5.01
N LEU A 388 19.70 -6.97 4.27
CA LEU A 388 18.61 -6.43 3.45
C LEU A 388 17.32 -6.27 4.26
N ASP A 389 16.94 -7.33 4.99
CA ASP A 389 15.73 -7.37 5.81
C ASP A 389 15.91 -8.34 6.99
N PRO A 390 16.30 -7.84 8.19
CA PRO A 390 16.49 -8.67 9.37
C PRO A 390 15.23 -9.42 9.83
N ASP A 391 14.04 -8.89 9.52
CA ASP A 391 12.76 -9.50 9.92
C ASP A 391 12.44 -10.71 9.05
N LEU A 392 12.60 -10.60 7.74
CA LEU A 392 12.49 -11.74 6.83
C LEU A 392 13.59 -12.78 7.14
N ASN A 393 14.80 -12.34 7.47
CA ASN A 393 15.87 -13.26 7.89
C ASN A 393 15.48 -14.07 9.13
N ARG A 394 14.91 -13.43 10.16
CA ARG A 394 14.41 -14.15 11.35
C ARG A 394 13.34 -15.18 11.03
N LYS A 395 12.45 -14.86 10.10
CA LYS A 395 11.41 -15.81 9.63
C LYS A 395 12.04 -17.01 8.94
N LEU A 396 13.00 -16.81 8.03
CA LEU A 396 13.69 -17.90 7.35
C LEU A 396 14.48 -18.78 8.32
N LEU A 397 15.18 -18.17 9.29
CA LEU A 397 15.91 -18.91 10.34
C LEU A 397 14.94 -19.73 11.23
N ALA A 398 13.72 -19.26 11.46
CA ALA A 398 12.72 -20.01 12.20
C ALA A 398 12.25 -21.27 11.43
N GLU A 399 12.05 -21.14 10.11
CA GLU A 399 11.73 -22.30 9.25
C GLU A 399 12.91 -23.30 9.15
N LEU A 400 14.15 -22.80 9.12
CA LEU A 400 15.36 -23.64 9.16
C LEU A 400 15.48 -24.49 10.44
N LYS A 401 14.89 -24.07 11.55
CA LYS A 401 14.94 -24.80 12.84
C LYS A 401 13.85 -25.88 12.97
N ARG A 402 12.83 -25.85 12.11
CA ARG A 402 11.78 -26.87 12.04
C ARG A 402 12.28 -28.11 11.27
#